data_dbf3995c45f82cbf86b40cc018e5a578
#
_entry.id   dbf3995c45f82cbf86b40cc018e5a578
#
_cell.length_a   1.000
_cell.length_b   1.000
_cell.length_c   1.000
_cell.angle_alpha   90.00
_cell.angle_beta   90.00
_cell.angle_gamma   90.00
#
_symmetry.space_group_name_H-M   'P 1'
#
loop_
_entity.id
_entity.type
_entity.pdbx_description
1 polymer ?
#
loop_
_entity_poly.entity_id
_entity_poly.type
_entity_poly.pdbx_seq_one_letter_code
_entity_poly.pdbx_strand_id
1 'polypeptide(L)'
;SGPILGEKVTMKQWIGVLLGFVGAALVLGLDVGSDIPLLGLVATIVALIAITTSTIWQKKLSNNLPLPVSNLYQAVGGCSFHIIIIIFFAEPYIDFTKTFIISMSHQIFLVSFGAFTILMYLIKNNSASKTVSIFFLIPATSAFMAWLFLDENLTNLDLLGFLITTIGVYIATRD
;
A
#
# COMPACT_ATOMS: atom_id res chain seq x y z
N SER A 1 -0.32 -5.20 14.84
CA SER A 1 -1.67 -5.84 14.91
C SER A 1 -1.81 -6.69 16.18
N GLY A 2 -0.81 -7.50 16.54
CA GLY A 2 -0.88 -8.43 17.68
C GLY A 2 -1.45 -7.83 18.97
N PRO A 3 -0.81 -6.83 19.59
CA PRO A 3 -1.25 -6.28 20.87
C PRO A 3 -2.62 -5.59 20.84
N ILE A 4 -3.00 -5.03 19.68
CA ILE A 4 -4.23 -4.20 19.56
C ILE A 4 -5.42 -5.04 19.10
N LEU A 5 -5.20 -6.00 18.20
CA LEU A 5 -6.23 -6.85 17.60
C LEU A 5 -6.31 -8.24 18.26
N GLY A 6 -5.40 -8.57 19.18
CA GLY A 6 -5.31 -9.91 19.76
C GLY A 6 -4.85 -10.99 18.78
N GLU A 7 -4.32 -10.62 17.62
CA GLU A 7 -3.85 -11.55 16.61
C GLU A 7 -2.51 -12.17 17.05
N LYS A 8 -2.42 -13.51 17.00
CA LYS A 8 -1.16 -14.21 17.25
C LYS A 8 -0.31 -14.19 15.97
N VAL A 9 0.75 -13.39 15.98
CA VAL A 9 1.74 -13.38 14.90
C VAL A 9 2.72 -14.51 15.11
N THR A 10 2.79 -15.46 14.20
CA THR A 10 3.69 -16.61 14.30
C THR A 10 5.12 -16.26 13.90
N MET A 11 6.11 -17.06 14.33
CA MET A 11 7.50 -16.87 13.91
C MET A 11 7.67 -16.97 12.39
N LYS A 12 6.88 -17.83 11.72
CA LYS A 12 6.85 -17.92 10.26
C LYS A 12 6.44 -16.59 9.61
N GLN A 13 5.41 -15.94 10.15
CA GLN A 13 4.97 -14.63 9.66
C GLN A 13 6.05 -13.57 9.84
N TRP A 14 6.77 -13.57 10.95
CA TRP A 14 7.90 -12.65 11.16
C TRP A 14 9.01 -12.88 10.14
N ILE A 15 9.41 -14.13 9.91
CA ILE A 15 10.42 -14.48 8.90
C ILE A 15 9.94 -14.04 7.51
N GLY A 16 8.68 -14.32 7.17
CA GLY A 16 8.10 -13.92 5.88
C GLY A 16 8.07 -12.40 5.68
N VAL A 17 7.71 -11.64 6.72
CA VAL A 17 7.73 -10.16 6.69
C VAL A 17 9.15 -9.63 6.49
N LEU A 18 10.13 -10.18 7.21
CA LEU A 18 11.54 -9.77 7.06
C LEU A 18 12.07 -10.07 5.65
N LEU A 19 11.79 -11.25 5.13
CA LEU A 19 12.17 -11.61 3.75
C LEU A 19 11.47 -10.70 2.73
N GLY A 20 10.17 -10.46 2.89
CA GLY A 20 9.42 -9.54 2.03
C GLY A 20 10.01 -8.12 2.04
N PHE A 21 10.38 -7.62 3.21
CA PHE A 21 11.02 -6.32 3.35
C PHE A 21 12.40 -6.26 2.66
N VAL A 22 13.26 -7.27 2.88
CA VAL A 22 14.57 -7.35 2.23
C VAL A 22 14.44 -7.44 0.72
N GLY A 23 13.53 -8.28 0.22
CA GLY A 23 13.28 -8.39 -1.22
C GLY A 23 12.74 -7.10 -1.84
N ALA A 24 11.82 -6.42 -1.19
CA ALA A 24 11.31 -5.12 -1.63
C ALA A 24 12.42 -4.05 -1.64
N ALA A 25 13.30 -4.04 -0.63
CA ALA A 25 14.43 -3.12 -0.57
C ALA A 25 15.45 -3.37 -1.70
N LEU A 26 15.67 -4.62 -2.10
CA LEU A 26 16.52 -4.95 -3.24
C LEU A 26 15.94 -4.44 -4.57
N VAL A 27 14.62 -4.57 -4.76
CA VAL A 27 13.93 -4.07 -5.97
C VAL A 27 13.93 -2.54 -6.03
N LEU A 28 13.72 -1.86 -4.89
CA LEU A 28 13.73 -0.39 -4.85
C LEU A 28 15.12 0.21 -5.04
N GLY A 29 16.16 -0.61 -4.92
CA GLY A 29 17.53 -0.14 -4.86
C GLY A 29 17.86 0.50 -3.51
N LEU A 30 19.12 0.40 -3.10
CA LEU A 30 19.63 1.05 -1.89
C LEU A 30 20.26 2.43 -2.22
N ASP A 31 19.86 3.02 -3.32
CA ASP A 31 20.36 4.35 -3.70
C ASP A 31 19.72 5.43 -2.80
N VAL A 32 20.09 5.35 -1.54
CA VAL A 32 19.80 6.39 -0.56
C VAL A 32 20.79 7.52 -0.84
N GLY A 33 20.45 8.38 -1.79
CA GLY A 33 21.25 9.58 -2.07
C GLY A 33 21.51 10.37 -0.80
N SER A 34 22.68 10.99 -0.72
CA SER A 34 23.17 11.74 0.47
C SER A 34 22.26 12.91 0.89
N ASP A 35 21.32 13.32 0.06
CA ASP A 35 20.50 14.51 0.24
C ASP A 35 19.00 14.17 0.44
N ILE A 36 18.70 13.37 1.46
CA ILE A 36 17.31 13.16 1.85
C ILE A 36 16.81 14.39 2.62
N PRO A 37 15.83 15.14 2.11
CA PRO A 37 15.29 16.29 2.84
C PRO A 37 14.60 15.79 4.13
N LEU A 38 15.04 16.33 5.27
CA LEU A 38 14.52 15.96 6.60
C LEU A 38 12.98 16.04 6.65
N LEU A 39 12.39 17.03 6.02
CA LEU A 39 10.94 17.19 5.93
C LEU A 39 10.28 16.00 5.22
N GLY A 40 10.88 15.51 4.13
CA GLY A 40 10.40 14.33 3.41
C GLY A 40 10.47 13.07 4.27
N LEU A 41 11.56 12.89 5.02
CA LEU A 41 11.70 11.77 5.95
C LEU A 41 10.64 11.80 7.05
N VAL A 42 10.43 12.95 7.68
CA VAL A 42 9.40 13.12 8.71
C VAL A 42 8.01 12.86 8.13
N ALA A 43 7.69 13.42 6.96
CA ALA A 43 6.41 13.17 6.29
C ALA A 43 6.18 11.69 6.01
N THR A 44 7.21 10.96 5.56
CA THR A 44 7.13 9.51 5.32
C THR A 44 6.87 8.73 6.60
N ILE A 45 7.54 9.07 7.70
CA ILE A 45 7.31 8.42 9.00
C ILE A 45 5.88 8.67 9.48
N VAL A 46 5.38 9.92 9.39
CA VAL A 46 4.00 10.27 9.75
C VAL A 46 3.00 9.50 8.89
N ALA A 47 3.22 9.42 7.57
CA ALA A 47 2.38 8.65 6.66
C ALA A 47 2.37 7.15 7.02
N LEU A 48 3.52 6.56 7.38
CA LEU A 48 3.63 5.17 7.80
C LEU A 48 2.84 4.89 9.09
N ILE A 49 2.93 5.78 10.07
CA ILE A 49 2.15 5.69 11.32
C ILE A 49 0.66 5.82 11.02
N ALA A 50 0.27 6.76 10.18
CA ALA A 50 -1.11 7.01 9.81
C ALA A 50 -1.74 5.81 9.09
N ILE A 51 -1.07 5.24 8.07
CA ILE A 51 -1.59 4.08 7.34
C ILE A 51 -1.65 2.83 8.21
N THR A 52 -0.66 2.63 9.09
CA THR A 52 -0.65 1.50 10.03
C THR A 52 -1.81 1.60 11.02
N THR A 53 -2.00 2.78 11.62
CA THR A 53 -3.10 3.05 12.56
C THR A 53 -4.46 2.89 11.87
N SER A 54 -4.61 3.45 10.68
CA SER A 54 -5.82 3.34 9.86
C SER A 54 -6.17 1.88 9.56
N THR A 55 -5.19 1.06 9.14
CA THR A 55 -5.40 -0.35 8.83
C THR A 55 -5.85 -1.15 10.06
N ILE A 56 -5.23 -0.90 11.22
CA ILE A 56 -5.62 -1.54 12.49
C ILE A 56 -7.04 -1.13 12.89
N TRP A 57 -7.34 0.17 12.82
CA TRP A 57 -8.65 0.72 13.16
C TRP A 57 -9.74 0.19 12.23
N GLN A 58 -9.43 0.14 10.93
CA GLN A 58 -10.31 -0.44 9.94
C GLN A 58 -10.64 -1.90 10.25
N LYS A 59 -9.65 -2.73 10.55
CA LYS A 59 -9.86 -4.12 10.94
C LYS A 59 -10.80 -4.23 12.14
N LYS A 60 -10.64 -3.36 13.12
CA LYS A 60 -11.47 -3.34 14.33
C LYS A 60 -12.92 -2.93 14.05
N LEU A 61 -13.13 -1.93 13.19
CA LEU A 61 -14.46 -1.38 12.87
C LEU A 61 -15.21 -2.18 11.82
N SER A 62 -14.51 -2.76 10.83
CA SER A 62 -15.14 -3.42 9.69
C SER A 62 -15.86 -4.72 10.04
N ASN A 63 -15.59 -5.32 11.19
CA ASN A 63 -16.21 -6.57 11.60
C ASN A 63 -17.75 -6.44 11.74
N ASN A 64 -18.26 -5.26 12.07
CA ASN A 64 -19.67 -5.02 12.37
C ASN A 64 -20.42 -4.29 11.23
N LEU A 65 -19.73 -3.90 10.15
CA LEU A 65 -20.32 -3.14 9.06
C LEU A 65 -20.25 -3.91 7.73
N PRO A 66 -21.29 -3.80 6.88
CA PRO A 66 -21.19 -4.24 5.49
C PRO A 66 -20.06 -3.49 4.76
N LEU A 67 -19.29 -4.20 3.90
CA LEU A 67 -18.17 -3.59 3.17
C LEU A 67 -18.54 -2.32 2.39
N PRO A 68 -19.67 -2.27 1.64
CA PRO A 68 -20.03 -1.06 0.92
C PRO A 68 -20.25 0.15 1.84
N VAL A 69 -20.84 -0.08 3.03
CA VAL A 69 -21.07 0.98 4.02
C VAL A 69 -19.75 1.48 4.58
N SER A 70 -18.85 0.58 4.94
CA SER A 70 -17.51 0.94 5.42
C SER A 70 -16.73 1.75 4.37
N ASN A 71 -16.78 1.34 3.10
CA ASN A 71 -16.13 2.05 1.99
C ASN A 71 -16.73 3.44 1.78
N LEU A 72 -18.06 3.56 1.86
CA LEU A 72 -18.73 4.85 1.72
C LEU A 72 -18.27 5.84 2.80
N TYR A 73 -18.26 5.44 4.07
CA TYR A 73 -17.82 6.32 5.15
C TYR A 73 -16.35 6.74 5.01
N GLN A 74 -15.48 5.85 4.55
CA GLN A 74 -14.09 6.19 4.28
C GLN A 74 -13.95 7.16 3.11
N ALA A 75 -14.69 6.94 2.04
CA ALA A 75 -14.70 7.84 0.89
C ALA A 75 -15.19 9.24 1.29
N VAL A 76 -16.31 9.33 2.03
CA VAL A 76 -16.84 10.60 2.53
C VAL A 76 -15.84 11.31 3.45
N GLY A 77 -15.24 10.57 4.40
CA GLY A 77 -14.21 11.13 5.30
C GLY A 77 -12.99 11.62 4.54
N GLY A 78 -12.48 10.84 3.59
CA GLY A 78 -11.36 11.23 2.73
C GLY A 78 -11.68 12.45 1.87
N CYS A 79 -12.83 12.48 1.21
CA CYS A 79 -13.29 13.65 0.44
C CYS A 79 -13.40 14.89 1.30
N SER A 80 -14.01 14.80 2.47
CA SER A 80 -14.17 15.93 3.39
C SER A 80 -12.82 16.51 3.81
N PHE A 81 -11.87 15.65 4.15
CA PHE A 81 -10.51 16.05 4.49
C PHE A 81 -9.81 16.76 3.33
N HIS A 82 -9.86 16.19 2.12
CA HIS A 82 -9.22 16.79 0.94
C HIS A 82 -9.88 18.12 0.55
N ILE A 83 -11.20 18.26 0.67
CA ILE A 83 -11.89 19.52 0.43
C ILE A 83 -11.39 20.61 1.39
N ILE A 84 -11.24 20.30 2.67
CA ILE A 84 -10.68 21.24 3.65
C ILE A 84 -9.27 21.66 3.26
N ILE A 85 -8.40 20.71 2.90
CA ILE A 85 -7.04 21.02 2.47
C ILE A 85 -7.03 21.91 1.22
N ILE A 86 -7.87 21.63 0.24
CA ILE A 86 -7.95 22.42 -0.99
C ILE A 86 -8.38 23.87 -0.67
N ILE A 87 -9.39 24.04 0.18
CA ILE A 87 -9.91 25.38 0.50
C ILE A 87 -8.86 26.23 1.22
N PHE A 88 -8.07 25.65 2.12
CA PHE A 88 -7.18 26.42 2.99
C PHE A 88 -5.73 26.45 2.53
N PHE A 89 -5.27 25.52 1.73
CA PHE A 89 -3.84 25.30 1.45
C PHE A 89 -3.49 25.13 -0.03
N ALA A 90 -4.46 25.07 -0.94
CA ALA A 90 -4.18 24.81 -2.33
C ALA A 90 -4.81 25.84 -3.26
N GLU A 91 -4.12 26.13 -4.37
CA GLU A 91 -4.70 26.79 -5.54
C GLU A 91 -5.02 25.71 -6.56
N PRO A 92 -6.26 25.18 -6.58
CA PRO A 92 -6.59 24.05 -7.42
C PRO A 92 -6.57 24.46 -8.90
N TYR A 93 -5.67 23.86 -9.66
CA TYR A 93 -5.62 23.96 -11.10
C TYR A 93 -5.80 22.57 -11.71
N ILE A 94 -6.72 22.44 -12.64
CA ILE A 94 -6.97 21.17 -13.36
C ILE A 94 -6.87 21.44 -14.85
N ASP A 95 -5.94 20.76 -15.51
CA ASP A 95 -5.87 20.71 -16.97
C ASP A 95 -6.51 19.42 -17.46
N PHE A 96 -7.66 19.53 -18.13
CA PHE A 96 -8.44 18.40 -18.64
C PHE A 96 -7.84 17.81 -19.92
N THR A 97 -6.60 17.38 -19.86
CA THR A 97 -5.95 16.65 -20.95
C THR A 97 -6.52 15.24 -21.09
N LYS A 98 -6.34 14.64 -22.28
CA LYS A 98 -6.71 13.24 -22.51
C LYS A 98 -6.01 12.30 -21.52
N THR A 99 -4.72 12.54 -21.23
CA THR A 99 -3.95 11.78 -20.27
C THR A 99 -4.53 11.90 -18.86
N PHE A 100 -4.90 13.12 -18.43
CA PHE A 100 -5.53 13.34 -17.14
C PHE A 100 -6.84 12.55 -17.01
N ILE A 101 -7.72 12.61 -18.02
CA ILE A 101 -9.00 11.91 -18.00
C ILE A 101 -8.81 10.39 -17.92
N ILE A 102 -7.89 9.82 -18.69
CA ILE A 102 -7.58 8.38 -18.65
C ILE A 102 -7.04 7.98 -17.29
N SER A 103 -6.07 8.74 -16.75
CA SER A 103 -5.46 8.44 -15.45
C SER A 103 -6.47 8.56 -14.31
N MET A 104 -7.31 9.58 -14.32
CA MET A 104 -8.37 9.73 -13.31
C MET A 104 -9.42 8.64 -13.40
N SER A 105 -9.82 8.25 -14.62
CA SER A 105 -10.75 7.12 -14.82
C SER A 105 -10.16 5.82 -14.28
N HIS A 106 -8.89 5.53 -14.57
CA HIS A 106 -8.17 4.39 -14.01
C HIS A 106 -8.16 4.43 -12.48
N GLN A 107 -7.81 5.57 -11.88
CA GLN A 107 -7.75 5.74 -10.44
C GLN A 107 -9.12 5.54 -9.77
N ILE A 108 -10.18 6.04 -10.36
CA ILE A 108 -11.53 5.92 -9.82
C ILE A 108 -12.04 4.48 -9.96
N PHE A 109 -12.03 3.92 -11.16
CA PHE A 109 -12.70 2.64 -11.42
C PHE A 109 -11.86 1.44 -11.00
N LEU A 110 -10.57 1.41 -11.36
CA LEU A 110 -9.73 0.24 -11.07
C LEU A 110 -9.13 0.29 -9.66
N VAL A 111 -8.67 1.44 -9.21
CA VAL A 111 -8.04 1.52 -7.87
C VAL A 111 -9.11 1.68 -6.80
N SER A 112 -9.96 2.72 -6.85
CA SER A 112 -10.90 3.00 -5.76
C SER A 112 -12.03 1.97 -5.66
N PHE A 113 -12.66 1.57 -6.77
CA PHE A 113 -13.70 0.55 -6.71
C PHE A 113 -13.13 -0.87 -6.74
N GLY A 114 -12.14 -1.15 -7.58
CA GLY A 114 -11.56 -2.49 -7.73
C GLY A 114 -10.61 -2.85 -6.59
N ALA A 115 -9.39 -2.35 -6.65
CA ALA A 115 -8.31 -2.77 -5.75
C ALA A 115 -8.63 -2.46 -4.27
N PHE A 116 -9.23 -1.29 -3.99
CA PHE A 116 -9.58 -0.91 -2.63
C PHE A 116 -10.66 -1.81 -2.02
N THR A 117 -11.69 -2.19 -2.80
CA THR A 117 -12.72 -3.13 -2.34
C THR A 117 -12.14 -4.52 -2.05
N ILE A 118 -11.21 -5.00 -2.90
CA ILE A 118 -10.49 -6.26 -2.65
C ILE A 118 -9.66 -6.16 -1.37
N LEU A 119 -8.94 -5.06 -1.19
CA LEU A 119 -8.15 -4.82 0.03
C LEU A 119 -9.04 -4.86 1.28
N MET A 120 -10.19 -4.18 1.24
CA MET A 120 -11.14 -4.18 2.35
C MET A 120 -11.67 -5.58 2.66
N TYR A 121 -11.98 -6.36 1.62
CA TYR A 121 -12.39 -7.74 1.76
C TYR A 121 -11.29 -8.59 2.42
N LEU A 122 -10.05 -8.42 2.00
CA LEU A 122 -8.90 -9.13 2.58
C LEU A 122 -8.69 -8.75 4.06
N ILE A 123 -8.74 -7.48 4.41
CA ILE A 123 -8.61 -7.00 5.79
C ILE A 123 -9.73 -7.57 6.67
N LYS A 124 -10.95 -7.62 6.15
CA LYS A 124 -12.10 -8.14 6.90
C LYS A 124 -11.97 -9.64 7.18
N ASN A 125 -11.55 -10.42 6.19
CA ASN A 125 -11.60 -11.89 6.26
C ASN A 125 -10.28 -12.56 6.66
N ASN A 126 -9.16 -11.82 6.67
CA ASN A 126 -7.85 -12.33 7.05
C ASN A 126 -7.27 -11.54 8.23
N SER A 127 -6.16 -12.02 8.80
CA SER A 127 -5.41 -11.23 9.76
C SER A 127 -4.81 -9.97 9.08
N ALA A 128 -4.74 -8.87 9.83
CA ALA A 128 -4.16 -7.63 9.31
C ALA A 128 -2.70 -7.86 8.87
N SER A 129 -1.94 -8.65 9.63
CA SER A 129 -0.55 -9.01 9.31
C SER A 129 -0.42 -9.70 7.95
N LYS A 130 -1.25 -10.71 7.67
CA LYS A 130 -1.25 -11.43 6.37
C LYS A 130 -1.59 -10.50 5.22
N THR A 131 -2.62 -9.66 5.38
CA THR A 131 -3.06 -8.75 4.34
C THR A 131 -1.99 -7.71 4.00
N VAL A 132 -1.35 -7.10 5.01
CA VAL A 132 -0.31 -6.09 4.80
C VAL A 132 0.96 -6.70 4.19
N SER A 133 1.27 -7.98 4.47
CA SER A 133 2.42 -8.66 3.87
C SER A 133 2.35 -8.73 2.34
N ILE A 134 1.14 -8.73 1.76
CA ILE A 134 0.95 -8.71 0.30
C ILE A 134 1.50 -7.42 -0.32
N PHE A 135 1.55 -6.32 0.44
CA PHE A 135 2.07 -5.04 -0.05
C PHE A 135 3.56 -5.07 -0.40
N PHE A 136 4.32 -6.01 0.14
CA PHE A 136 5.70 -6.20 -0.28
C PHE A 136 5.84 -6.62 -1.75
N LEU A 137 4.79 -7.15 -2.37
CA LEU A 137 4.78 -7.45 -3.81
C LEU A 137 4.64 -6.19 -4.68
N ILE A 138 4.22 -5.05 -4.13
CA ILE A 138 3.99 -3.82 -4.91
C ILE A 138 5.26 -3.35 -5.62
N PRO A 139 6.43 -3.18 -4.97
CA PRO A 139 7.64 -2.77 -5.68
C PRO A 139 8.02 -3.74 -6.79
N ALA A 140 7.90 -5.03 -6.50
CA ALA A 140 8.21 -6.09 -7.46
C ALA A 140 7.28 -6.04 -8.68
N THR A 141 5.96 -5.98 -8.47
CA THR A 141 4.99 -5.87 -9.58
C THR A 141 5.14 -4.56 -10.34
N SER A 142 5.47 -3.46 -9.68
CA SER A 142 5.71 -2.17 -10.33
C SER A 142 6.93 -2.21 -11.23
N ALA A 143 8.06 -2.78 -10.78
CA ALA A 143 9.26 -2.95 -11.59
C ALA A 143 9.01 -3.87 -12.80
N PHE A 144 8.25 -4.95 -12.62
CA PHE A 144 7.84 -5.81 -13.74
C PHE A 144 6.98 -5.08 -14.77
N MET A 145 6.03 -4.24 -14.33
CA MET A 145 5.19 -3.44 -15.22
C MET A 145 6.01 -2.35 -15.93
N ALA A 146 6.97 -1.72 -15.25
CA ALA A 146 7.88 -0.74 -15.83
C ALA A 146 8.75 -1.37 -16.93
N TRP A 147 9.28 -2.57 -16.70
CA TRP A 147 9.97 -3.33 -17.72
C TRP A 147 9.06 -3.65 -18.93
N LEU A 148 7.81 -4.07 -18.69
CA LEU A 148 6.91 -4.50 -19.76
C LEU A 148 6.37 -3.33 -20.59
N PHE A 149 6.11 -2.17 -19.99
CA PHE A 149 5.41 -1.05 -20.64
C PHE A 149 6.26 0.19 -20.89
N LEU A 150 7.38 0.33 -20.18
CA LEU A 150 8.25 1.51 -20.24
C LEU A 150 9.65 1.20 -20.77
N ASP A 151 9.89 -0.04 -21.22
CA ASP A 151 11.19 -0.52 -21.71
C ASP A 151 12.34 -0.34 -20.67
N GLU A 152 12.01 -0.30 -19.39
CA GLU A 152 13.02 -0.26 -18.32
C GLU A 152 13.74 -1.61 -18.19
N ASN A 153 15.05 -1.56 -17.93
CA ASN A 153 15.84 -2.77 -17.80
C ASN A 153 15.71 -3.35 -16.39
N LEU A 154 15.29 -4.62 -16.30
CA LEU A 154 15.37 -5.38 -15.04
C LEU A 154 16.81 -5.82 -14.80
N THR A 155 17.33 -5.48 -13.64
CA THR A 155 18.63 -5.93 -13.19
C THR A 155 18.55 -7.32 -12.54
N ASN A 156 19.70 -7.98 -12.39
CA ASN A 156 19.76 -9.24 -11.63
C ASN A 156 19.35 -9.06 -10.16
N LEU A 157 19.55 -7.86 -9.60
CA LEU A 157 19.12 -7.53 -8.24
C LEU A 157 17.58 -7.45 -8.14
N ASP A 158 16.92 -6.89 -9.16
CA ASP A 158 15.46 -6.82 -9.20
C ASP A 158 14.86 -8.24 -9.25
N LEU A 159 15.43 -9.12 -10.09
CA LEU A 159 14.98 -10.52 -10.19
C LEU A 159 15.19 -11.28 -8.87
N LEU A 160 16.33 -11.06 -8.21
CA LEU A 160 16.59 -11.64 -6.90
C LEU A 160 15.64 -11.10 -5.83
N GLY A 161 15.40 -9.79 -5.83
CA GLY A 161 14.45 -9.12 -4.95
C GLY A 161 13.02 -9.66 -5.16
N PHE A 162 12.60 -9.86 -6.40
CA PHE A 162 11.34 -10.51 -6.77
C PHE A 162 11.19 -11.89 -6.12
N LEU A 163 12.22 -12.73 -6.30
CA LEU A 163 12.20 -14.09 -5.77
C LEU A 163 12.08 -14.10 -4.24
N ILE A 164 12.92 -13.30 -3.57
CA ILE A 164 12.94 -13.19 -2.11
C ILE A 164 11.60 -12.65 -1.60
N THR A 165 11.05 -11.59 -2.23
CA THR A 165 9.75 -11.02 -1.86
C THR A 165 8.63 -12.04 -2.00
N THR A 166 8.59 -12.76 -3.10
CA THR A 166 7.56 -13.77 -3.37
C THR A 166 7.61 -14.88 -2.33
N ILE A 167 8.80 -15.39 -2.01
CA ILE A 167 8.99 -16.40 -0.96
C ILE A 167 8.57 -15.83 0.40
N GLY A 168 8.97 -14.60 0.72
CA GLY A 168 8.63 -13.92 1.96
C GLY A 168 7.12 -13.78 2.15
N VAL A 169 6.40 -13.30 1.13
CA VAL A 169 4.93 -13.18 1.15
C VAL A 169 4.26 -14.54 1.26
N TYR A 170 4.76 -15.53 0.53
CA TYR A 170 4.24 -16.89 0.62
C TYR A 170 4.33 -17.46 2.05
N ILE A 171 5.50 -17.29 2.71
CA ILE A 171 5.70 -17.74 4.09
C ILE A 171 4.83 -16.96 5.07
N ALA A 172 4.69 -15.64 4.88
CA ALA A 172 3.91 -14.77 5.76
C ALA A 172 2.40 -15.04 5.67
N THR A 173 1.91 -15.46 4.50
CA THR A 173 0.47 -15.67 4.25
C THR A 173 0.01 -17.09 4.48
N ARG A 174 0.91 -18.07 4.49
CA ARG A 174 0.60 -19.48 4.73
C ARG A 174 0.51 -19.78 6.23
N ASP A 175 -0.47 -20.58 6.60
CA ASP A 175 -0.66 -21.09 7.98
C ASP A 175 0.39 -22.12 8.38
#